data_271bceccfdf5d93ce8dc69d7e20fd996
#
_entry.id   271bceccfdf5d93ce8dc69d7e20fd996
#
_cell.length_a   1.000
_cell.length_b   1.000
_cell.length_c   1.000
_cell.angle_alpha   90.00
_cell.angle_beta   90.00
_cell.angle_gamma   90.00
#
_symmetry.space_group_name_H-M   'P 1'
#
loop_
_entity.id
_entity.type
_entity.pdbx_description
1 polymer ?
#
loop_
_entity_poly.entity_id
_entity_poly.type
_entity_poly.pdbx_seq_one_letter_code
_entity_poly.pdbx_strand_id
1 'polypeptide(L)'
;MDNFKDYNDKYGHANGDLCLKHFAAAMKKCFPKDSILGRYGGDEFVVYIKNAASDDAHRYMDEFQREISHLIMAGGEHVTVSASAGGVAFIGEGEDFVSLCRSADNMLYDVKRNGKGTFKIKGAKNM
;
A
#
# COMPACT_ATOMS: atom_id res chain seq x y z
N MET A 1 5.33 -3.03 -0.22
CA MET A 1 5.35 -4.49 -0.47
C MET A 1 6.27 -5.16 0.53
N ASP A 2 5.76 -6.16 1.21
CA ASP A 2 6.54 -6.84 2.24
C ASP A 2 7.59 -7.78 1.64
N ASN A 3 8.75 -7.85 2.30
CA ASN A 3 9.80 -8.81 1.97
C ASN A 3 10.31 -8.76 0.52
N PHE A 4 10.28 -7.58 -0.07
CA PHE A 4 10.67 -7.40 -1.47
C PHE A 4 12.13 -7.76 -1.72
N LYS A 5 13.01 -7.42 -0.79
CA LYS A 5 14.44 -7.79 -0.91
C LYS A 5 14.61 -9.30 -0.97
N ASP A 6 13.91 -10.03 -0.10
CA ASP A 6 13.96 -11.50 -0.10
C ASP A 6 13.43 -12.07 -1.41
N TYR A 7 12.38 -11.47 -1.95
CA TYR A 7 11.83 -11.85 -3.25
C TYR A 7 12.87 -11.68 -4.36
N ASN A 8 13.54 -10.53 -4.40
CA ASN A 8 14.59 -10.25 -5.38
C ASN A 8 15.76 -11.24 -5.25
N ASP A 9 16.17 -11.53 -4.02
CA ASP A 9 17.28 -12.46 -3.76
C ASP A 9 16.94 -13.87 -4.23
N LYS A 10 15.68 -14.27 -4.12
CA LYS A 10 15.23 -15.61 -4.51
C LYS A 10 14.96 -15.73 -6.01
N TYR A 11 14.34 -14.73 -6.62
CA TYR A 11 13.81 -14.80 -7.99
C TYR A 11 14.54 -13.89 -8.98
N GLY A 12 15.43 -13.03 -8.52
CA GLY A 12 16.17 -12.08 -9.35
C GLY A 12 15.46 -10.75 -9.55
N HIS A 13 16.24 -9.71 -9.90
CA HIS A 13 15.74 -8.35 -10.04
C HIS A 13 14.70 -8.18 -11.16
N ALA A 14 14.84 -8.92 -12.27
CA ALA A 14 13.89 -8.85 -13.36
C ALA A 14 12.49 -9.31 -12.92
N ASN A 15 12.43 -10.39 -12.16
CA ASN A 15 11.17 -10.88 -11.60
C ASN A 15 10.65 -9.95 -10.50
N GLY A 16 11.53 -9.34 -9.72
CA GLY A 16 11.15 -8.32 -8.74
C GLY A 16 10.51 -7.11 -9.39
N ASP A 17 11.08 -6.61 -10.48
CA ASP A 17 10.50 -5.49 -11.23
C ASP A 17 9.13 -5.83 -11.80
N LEU A 18 8.97 -7.05 -12.31
CA LEU A 18 7.69 -7.51 -12.82
C LEU A 18 6.66 -7.60 -11.69
N CYS A 19 7.07 -8.09 -10.53
CA CYS A 19 6.21 -8.15 -9.36
C CYS A 19 5.74 -6.75 -8.93
N LEU A 20 6.63 -5.76 -8.93
CA LEU A 20 6.27 -4.37 -8.62
C LEU A 20 5.28 -3.80 -9.64
N LYS A 21 5.42 -4.15 -10.91
CA LYS A 21 4.45 -3.72 -11.94
C LYS A 21 3.07 -4.32 -11.69
N HIS A 22 2.99 -5.57 -11.31
CA HIS A 22 1.72 -6.21 -10.96
C HIS A 22 1.12 -5.60 -9.69
N PHE A 23 1.95 -5.28 -8.71
CA PHE A 23 1.55 -4.60 -7.49
C PHE A 23 0.93 -3.23 -7.81
N ALA A 24 1.61 -2.44 -8.64
CA ALA A 24 1.10 -1.13 -9.07
C ALA A 24 -0.20 -1.24 -9.86
N ALA A 25 -0.33 -2.25 -10.71
CA ALA A 25 -1.57 -2.49 -11.45
C ALA A 25 -2.72 -2.85 -10.51
N ALA A 26 -2.46 -3.63 -9.48
CA ALA A 26 -3.46 -3.94 -8.45
C ALA A 26 -3.90 -2.68 -7.69
N MET A 27 -2.98 -1.76 -7.40
CA MET A 27 -3.34 -0.47 -6.80
C MET A 27 -4.30 0.31 -7.69
N LYS A 28 -4.02 0.39 -8.98
CA LYS A 28 -4.91 1.09 -9.94
C LYS A 28 -6.28 0.45 -10.03
N LYS A 29 -6.35 -0.85 -9.89
CA LYS A 29 -7.61 -1.60 -9.95
C LYS A 29 -8.46 -1.40 -8.70
N CYS A 30 -7.84 -1.38 -7.53
CA CYS A 30 -8.54 -1.41 -6.25
C CYS A 30 -8.85 -0.04 -5.67
N PHE A 31 -8.05 0.98 -5.99
CA PHE A 31 -8.29 2.33 -5.50
C PHE A 31 -9.09 3.16 -6.50
N PRO A 32 -9.84 4.19 -6.05
CA PRO A 32 -10.63 5.02 -6.96
C PRO A 32 -9.80 5.63 -8.09
N LYS A 33 -10.45 5.85 -9.25
CA LYS A 33 -9.77 6.36 -10.45
C LYS A 33 -9.16 7.74 -10.26
N ASP A 34 -9.75 8.57 -9.39
CA ASP A 34 -9.24 9.91 -9.09
C ASP A 34 -8.19 9.92 -7.98
N SER A 35 -7.80 8.75 -7.49
CA SER A 35 -6.71 8.64 -6.52
C SER A 35 -5.38 9.01 -7.15
N ILE A 36 -4.51 9.59 -6.33
CA ILE A 36 -3.15 9.88 -6.76
C ILE A 36 -2.25 8.77 -6.24
N LEU A 37 -1.64 8.04 -7.16
CA LEU A 37 -0.76 6.93 -6.86
C LEU A 37 0.68 7.34 -7.14
N GLY A 38 1.58 7.02 -6.23
CA GLY A 38 2.98 7.32 -6.39
C GLY A 38 3.86 6.22 -5.84
N ARG A 39 5.08 6.16 -6.35
CA ARG A 39 6.12 5.31 -5.79
C ARG A 39 7.09 6.22 -5.03
N TYR A 40 7.16 5.98 -3.72
CA TYR A 40 7.99 6.81 -2.85
C TYR A 40 9.48 6.42 -2.96
N GLY A 41 9.75 5.14 -3.18
CA GLY A 41 11.11 4.62 -3.37
C GLY A 41 11.10 3.12 -3.22
N GLY A 42 12.02 2.41 -3.90
CA GLY A 42 12.17 0.96 -3.76
C GLY A 42 10.85 0.21 -3.89
N ASP A 43 10.43 -0.36 -2.79
CA ASP A 43 9.21 -1.13 -2.64
C ASP A 43 8.11 -0.36 -1.87
N GLU A 44 8.27 0.95 -1.73
CA GLU A 44 7.32 1.80 -1.02
C GLU A 44 6.45 2.59 -2.01
N PHE A 45 5.14 2.57 -1.75
CA PHE A 45 4.14 3.27 -2.55
C PHE A 45 3.32 4.17 -1.65
N VAL A 46 2.76 5.20 -2.25
CA VAL A 46 1.85 6.11 -1.56
C VAL A 46 0.58 6.27 -2.38
N VAL A 47 -0.55 6.36 -1.71
CA VAL A 47 -1.82 6.63 -2.35
C VAL A 47 -2.54 7.74 -1.59
N TYR A 48 -3.03 8.72 -2.34
CA TYR A 48 -3.90 9.77 -1.82
C TYR A 48 -5.32 9.53 -2.36
N ILE A 49 -6.26 9.28 -1.46
CA ILE A 49 -7.65 8.99 -1.82
C ILE A 49 -8.49 10.20 -1.44
N LYS A 50 -9.13 10.80 -2.43
CA LYS A 50 -9.96 11.98 -2.26
C LYS A 50 -11.35 11.60 -1.76
N ASN A 51 -11.90 12.43 -0.87
CA ASN A 51 -13.30 12.34 -0.42
C ASN A 51 -13.66 10.96 0.15
N ALA A 52 -12.69 10.26 0.75
CA ALA A 52 -12.92 8.96 1.33
C ALA A 52 -13.05 9.07 2.86
N ALA A 53 -14.05 8.43 3.40
CA ALA A 53 -14.13 8.21 4.84
C ALA A 53 -13.18 7.08 5.26
N SER A 54 -12.90 6.99 6.55
CA SER A 54 -12.03 5.95 7.10
C SER A 54 -12.51 4.54 6.72
N ASP A 55 -13.82 4.29 6.76
CA ASP A 55 -14.38 2.99 6.39
C ASP A 55 -14.15 2.65 4.93
N ASP A 56 -14.22 3.65 4.03
CA ASP A 56 -13.93 3.46 2.61
C ASP A 56 -12.47 3.05 2.41
N ALA A 57 -11.56 3.71 3.12
CA ALA A 57 -10.14 3.38 3.03
C ALA A 57 -9.87 1.95 3.50
N HIS A 58 -10.51 1.51 4.57
CA HIS A 58 -10.40 0.12 5.05
C HIS A 58 -10.88 -0.86 3.98
N ARG A 59 -12.01 -0.57 3.35
CA ARG A 59 -12.56 -1.41 2.28
C ARG A 59 -11.61 -1.52 1.09
N TYR A 60 -11.04 -0.41 0.64
CA TYR A 60 -10.07 -0.41 -0.46
C TYR A 60 -8.83 -1.22 -0.10
N MET A 61 -8.33 -1.08 1.13
CA MET A 61 -7.17 -1.84 1.58
C MET A 61 -7.46 -3.34 1.66
N ASP A 62 -8.63 -3.74 2.13
CA ASP A 62 -9.01 -5.14 2.15
C ASP A 62 -9.07 -5.74 0.73
N GLU A 63 -9.66 -5.01 -0.20
CA GLU A 63 -9.70 -5.42 -1.61
C GLU A 63 -8.31 -5.54 -2.21
N PHE A 64 -7.46 -4.58 -1.91
CA PHE A 64 -6.08 -4.57 -2.39
C PHE A 64 -5.28 -5.76 -1.85
N GLN A 65 -5.39 -6.04 -0.56
CA GLN A 65 -4.71 -7.19 0.05
C GLN A 65 -5.15 -8.51 -0.59
N ARG A 66 -6.44 -8.66 -0.87
CA ARG A 66 -6.95 -9.84 -1.58
C ARG A 66 -6.38 -9.94 -2.99
N GLU A 67 -6.34 -8.84 -3.71
CA GLU A 67 -5.85 -8.83 -5.10
C GLU A 67 -4.38 -9.22 -5.18
N ILE A 68 -3.52 -8.66 -4.32
CA ILE A 68 -2.09 -8.97 -4.35
C ILE A 68 -1.76 -10.36 -3.81
N SER A 69 -2.65 -10.99 -3.05
CA SER A 69 -2.44 -12.35 -2.57
C SER A 69 -2.53 -13.39 -3.69
N HIS A 70 -3.01 -12.99 -4.87
CA HIS A 70 -3.25 -13.88 -6.00
C HIS A 70 -2.59 -13.37 -7.29
N LEU A 71 -1.41 -12.76 -7.20
CA LEU A 71 -0.73 -12.29 -8.40
C LEU A 71 -0.27 -13.45 -9.26
N ILE A 72 -0.51 -13.33 -10.57
CA ILE A 72 -0.08 -14.31 -11.57
C ILE A 72 1.05 -13.70 -12.37
N MET A 73 2.21 -14.32 -12.34
CA MET A 73 3.40 -13.88 -13.06
C MET A 73 3.38 -14.37 -14.51
N ALA A 74 4.25 -13.80 -15.35
CA ALA A 74 4.28 -14.05 -16.80
C ALA A 74 4.41 -15.54 -17.19
N GLY A 75 5.00 -16.37 -16.34
CA GLY A 75 5.11 -17.82 -16.54
C GLY A 75 3.92 -18.62 -16.06
N GLY A 76 2.83 -17.97 -15.65
CA GLY A 76 1.67 -18.64 -15.07
C GLY A 76 1.83 -19.00 -13.61
N GLU A 77 2.93 -18.62 -13.00
CA GLU A 77 3.18 -18.88 -11.58
C GLU A 77 2.34 -17.97 -10.70
N HIS A 78 1.78 -18.55 -9.65
CA HIS A 78 1.08 -17.78 -8.63
C HIS A 78 2.08 -17.31 -7.57
N VAL A 79 2.08 -16.01 -7.31
CA VAL A 79 2.94 -15.42 -6.27
C VAL A 79 2.03 -14.79 -5.23
N THR A 80 2.24 -15.17 -3.97
CA THR A 80 1.56 -14.54 -2.85
C THR A 80 2.41 -13.38 -2.37
N VAL A 81 1.84 -12.20 -2.44
CA VAL A 81 2.49 -10.97 -2.01
C VAL A 81 1.63 -10.36 -0.91
N SER A 82 2.25 -9.84 0.11
CA SER A 82 1.56 -9.06 1.12
C SER A 82 2.08 -7.63 1.15
N ALA A 83 1.28 -6.74 1.69
CA ALA A 83 1.67 -5.36 1.90
C ALA A 83 1.37 -4.96 3.33
N SER A 84 2.29 -4.21 3.91
CA SER A 84 2.03 -3.49 5.15
C SER A 84 1.73 -2.06 4.80
N ALA A 85 0.72 -1.47 5.42
CA ALA A 85 0.33 -0.10 5.12
C ALA A 85 0.05 0.67 6.38
N GLY A 86 0.43 1.94 6.36
CA GLY A 86 0.04 2.91 7.35
C GLY A 86 -0.65 4.06 6.65
N GLY A 87 -1.72 4.56 7.24
CA GLY A 87 -2.47 5.65 6.66
C GLY A 87 -2.95 6.63 7.70
N VAL A 88 -3.38 7.77 7.21
CA VAL A 88 -4.01 8.79 8.04
C VAL A 88 -5.20 9.38 7.28
N ALA A 89 -6.33 9.46 7.94
CA ALA A 89 -7.50 10.17 7.42
C ALA A 89 -7.46 11.60 7.96
N PHE A 90 -7.71 12.57 7.11
CA PHE A 90 -7.67 13.97 7.50
C PHE A 90 -8.75 14.77 6.80
N ILE A 91 -9.10 15.90 7.38
CA ILE A 91 -10.06 16.86 6.80
C ILE A 91 -9.27 18.05 6.29
N GLY A 92 -9.29 18.24 5.02
CA GLY A 92 -8.80 19.19 4.04
C GLY A 92 -7.87 20.33 4.41
N GLU A 93 -7.96 21.00 5.52
CA GLU A 93 -7.18 22.21 5.76
C GLU A 93 -6.30 22.10 7.00
N GLY A 94 -5.12 22.73 6.92
CA GLY A 94 -4.22 22.84 8.05
C GLY A 94 -3.21 21.73 8.21
N GLU A 95 -3.27 20.69 7.37
CA GLU A 95 -2.31 19.60 7.39
C GLU A 95 -1.42 19.68 6.15
N ASP A 96 -0.10 19.70 6.32
CA ASP A 96 0.79 19.65 5.19
C ASP A 96 1.15 18.20 4.81
N PHE A 97 1.63 18.02 3.59
CA PHE A 97 1.98 16.71 3.05
C PHE A 97 3.06 16.01 3.89
N VAL A 98 4.05 16.75 4.37
CA VAL A 98 5.16 16.19 5.15
C VAL A 98 4.64 15.62 6.48
N SER A 99 3.77 16.36 7.16
CA SER A 99 3.18 15.91 8.43
C SER A 99 2.29 14.69 8.22
N LEU A 100 1.51 14.66 7.15
CA LEU A 100 0.66 13.51 6.81
C LEU A 100 1.49 12.27 6.51
N CYS A 101 2.56 12.40 5.73
CA CYS A 101 3.47 11.30 5.45
C CYS A 101 4.13 10.78 6.70
N ARG A 102 4.53 11.66 7.61
CA ARG A 102 5.14 11.26 8.88
C ARG A 102 4.16 10.46 9.74
N SER A 103 2.91 10.90 9.80
CA SER A 103 1.86 10.18 10.55
C SER A 103 1.60 8.80 9.94
N ALA A 104 1.55 8.72 8.60
CA ALA A 104 1.38 7.45 7.91
C ALA A 104 2.57 6.52 8.14
N ASP A 105 3.79 7.04 8.10
CA ASP A 105 5.00 6.28 8.36
C ASP A 105 5.00 5.70 9.80
N ASN A 106 4.54 6.48 10.77
CA ASN A 106 4.43 5.99 12.15
C ASN A 106 3.45 4.82 12.24
N MET A 107 2.33 4.90 11.55
CA MET A 107 1.38 3.78 11.49
C MET A 107 1.99 2.56 10.80
N LEU A 108 2.71 2.77 9.72
CA LEU A 108 3.39 1.71 9.00
C LEU A 108 4.45 1.02 9.87
N TYR A 109 5.20 1.81 10.62
CA TYR A 109 6.19 1.26 11.56
C TYR A 109 5.53 0.35 12.59
N ASP A 110 4.40 0.76 13.15
CA ASP A 110 3.65 -0.06 14.09
C ASP A 110 3.18 -1.37 13.46
N VAL A 111 2.69 -1.33 12.22
CA VAL A 111 2.27 -2.52 11.48
C VAL A 111 3.45 -3.48 11.30
N LYS A 112 4.60 -2.96 10.87
CA LYS A 112 5.79 -3.79 10.64
C LYS A 112 6.32 -4.42 11.92
N ARG A 113 6.21 -3.72 13.05
CA ARG A 113 6.60 -4.26 14.36
C ARG A 113 5.70 -5.38 14.82
N ASN A 114 4.43 -5.35 14.44
CA ASN A 114 3.40 -6.27 14.95
C ASN A 114 3.07 -7.39 13.98
N GLY A 115 3.96 -7.71 13.04
CA GLY A 115 3.84 -8.92 12.22
C GLY A 115 3.67 -8.72 10.73
N LYS A 116 3.59 -7.49 10.24
CA LYS A 116 3.43 -7.17 8.81
C LYS A 116 2.11 -7.69 8.22
N GLY A 117 1.89 -7.43 6.93
CA GLY A 117 0.78 -8.00 6.16
C GLY A 117 -0.58 -7.45 6.49
N THR A 118 -0.66 -6.35 7.20
CA THR A 118 -1.91 -5.69 7.56
C THR A 118 -1.78 -4.18 7.40
N PHE A 119 -2.81 -3.44 7.80
CA PHE A 119 -2.78 -2.00 7.70
C PHE A 119 -3.37 -1.35 8.96
N LYS A 120 -2.99 -0.10 9.19
CA LYS A 120 -3.49 0.70 10.30
C LYS A 120 -3.71 2.13 9.79
N ILE A 121 -4.90 2.65 10.01
CA ILE A 121 -5.28 3.99 9.57
C ILE A 121 -5.68 4.80 10.80
N LYS A 122 -4.97 5.92 11.00
CA LYS A 122 -5.30 6.87 12.05
C LYS A 122 -6.41 7.79 11.55
N GLY A 123 -7.49 7.89 12.30
CA GLY A 123 -8.57 8.82 12.01
C GLY A 123 -8.17 10.27 12.23
N ALA A 124 -8.82 11.18 11.52
CA ALA A 124 -8.68 12.60 11.80
C ALA A 124 -9.28 12.91 13.17
N LYS A 125 -8.70 13.90 13.86
CA LYS A 125 -9.11 14.25 15.23
C LYS A 125 -10.58 14.64 15.35
N ASN A 126 -11.19 15.06 14.26
CA ASN A 126 -12.58 15.54 14.25
C ASN A 126 -13.53 14.59 13.52
N MET A 127 -13.12 13.36 13.36
CA MET A 127 -13.98 12.34 12.75
C MET A 127 -14.62 11.47 13.82
#